data_e480030373262296acc63a4f7aa0f66c
#
_entry.id   e480030373262296acc63a4f7aa0f66c
#
_cell.length_a   1.000
_cell.length_b   1.000
_cell.length_c   1.000
_cell.angle_alpha   90.00
_cell.angle_beta   90.00
_cell.angle_gamma   90.00
#
_symmetry.space_group_name_H-M   'P 1'
#
loop_
_entity.id
_entity.type
_entity.pdbx_description
1 polymer ?
#
loop_
_entity_poly.entity_id
_entity_poly.type
_entity_poly.pdbx_seq_one_letter_code
_entity_poly.pdbx_strand_id
1 'polypeptide(L)'
;MKNKLLTISKIGLLAFTILVSQACQEDYEMVDPPMITDYDDDLDEEVVLQKGLESYFVTQFGEGDMDGTSWDQAMDVAGFRKLLSGSIDLSKSTIYMSQGKYVMSETGGLGVIIRKDIKAIKGGYSLLSEGTDLTNRRIDTYKTVISGDVNGNNQADSGDCGLLLVKGGIIGIEGVTFQYGYLSNNDAKSNECGSGIYINGNANSTSVELTDCIIRDCKTEAVNGQGGIAGGTAILIASGSSKLNNVKFLDNAADSRGGAIRCNSDKAVVFMNNCLLSGNSVRELFGVGIQVSSGHICMNNTTIVGHSGKGAALNGGGSFMLANSTIVGHDIDQEYGAFRCETSIDGDTKFINNLLISENSTAPSFILNGANKEAYSMGYNLYQRVNNFTMNILDTAYPTLVNGNLAEEGVYKWDINQIGQVTGYATKQAVVNAVKSFNPAASPVVNLGEVFVEWIGEDAFGLDQRGVTRNPDKMQMGAYDAVLSN
;
A
#
# COMPACT_ATOMS: atom_id res chain seq x y z
N MET A 1 56.38 21.25 -28.63
CA MET A 1 55.18 20.43 -28.84
C MET A 1 54.75 19.80 -27.53
N LYS A 2 54.21 20.55 -26.63
CA LYS A 2 53.56 20.10 -25.39
C LYS A 2 52.61 21.24 -24.98
N ASN A 3 51.32 21.01 -24.98
CA ASN A 3 50.22 21.80 -24.45
C ASN A 3 49.05 21.94 -25.44
N LYS A 4 48.39 20.81 -25.72
CA LYS A 4 47.04 20.82 -26.36
C LYS A 4 46.23 19.55 -26.05
N LEU A 5 46.25 19.05 -24.81
CA LEU A 5 45.50 17.82 -24.48
C LEU A 5 44.80 17.89 -23.13
N LEU A 6 44.40 19.06 -22.64
CA LEU A 6 43.75 19.14 -21.32
C LEU A 6 42.49 20.02 -21.27
N THR A 7 41.84 20.29 -22.40
CA THR A 7 40.67 21.17 -22.41
C THR A 7 39.37 20.48 -22.86
N ILE A 8 39.40 19.20 -23.23
CA ILE A 8 38.21 18.50 -23.73
C ILE A 8 37.47 17.67 -22.64
N SER A 9 38.09 17.41 -21.47
CA SER A 9 37.47 16.58 -20.46
C SER A 9 36.50 17.31 -19.49
N LYS A 10 36.54 18.65 -19.43
CA LYS A 10 35.68 19.42 -18.52
C LYS A 10 34.33 19.83 -19.12
N ILE A 11 34.18 19.83 -20.43
CA ILE A 11 32.90 20.17 -21.09
C ILE A 11 31.99 18.95 -21.20
N GLY A 12 32.57 17.75 -21.32
CA GLY A 12 31.80 16.50 -21.38
C GLY A 12 31.10 16.15 -20.04
N LEU A 13 31.74 16.51 -18.92
CA LEU A 13 31.17 16.17 -17.58
C LEU A 13 30.03 17.11 -17.18
N LEU A 14 30.06 18.36 -17.65
CA LEU A 14 29.02 19.35 -17.35
C LEU A 14 27.75 19.11 -18.19
N ALA A 15 27.89 18.60 -19.41
CA ALA A 15 26.76 18.26 -20.29
C ALA A 15 26.04 17.00 -19.82
N PHE A 16 26.73 16.03 -19.19
CA PHE A 16 26.12 14.82 -18.68
C PHE A 16 25.36 15.06 -17.37
N THR A 17 25.83 15.98 -16.52
CA THR A 17 25.15 16.36 -15.26
C THR A 17 23.87 17.17 -15.52
N ILE A 18 23.84 17.96 -16.61
CA ILE A 18 22.63 18.74 -16.97
C ILE A 18 21.57 17.84 -17.63
N LEU A 19 21.96 16.80 -18.38
CA LEU A 19 21.02 15.87 -19.00
C LEU A 19 20.33 14.94 -17.97
N VAL A 20 21.01 14.58 -16.87
CA VAL A 20 20.41 13.75 -15.82
C VAL A 20 19.47 14.56 -14.91
N SER A 21 19.71 15.88 -14.75
CA SER A 21 18.81 16.74 -13.97
C SER A 21 17.54 17.14 -14.73
N GLN A 22 17.57 17.16 -16.07
CA GLN A 22 16.36 17.44 -16.88
C GLN A 22 15.45 16.23 -17.06
N ALA A 23 15.93 15.01 -16.91
CA ALA A 23 15.10 13.82 -16.99
C ALA A 23 14.17 13.61 -15.77
N CYS A 24 14.33 14.40 -14.70
CA CYS A 24 13.48 14.37 -13.51
C CYS A 24 12.49 15.53 -13.39
N GLN A 25 12.43 16.42 -14.40
CA GLN A 25 11.60 17.62 -14.39
C GLN A 25 10.69 17.75 -15.62
N GLU A 26 10.23 16.66 -16.17
CA GLU A 26 9.05 16.76 -17.03
C GLU A 26 7.81 16.84 -16.11
N ASP A 27 7.34 18.07 -15.88
CA ASP A 27 5.98 18.36 -15.44
C ASP A 27 5.04 17.82 -16.54
N TYR A 28 4.58 16.58 -16.37
CA TYR A 28 3.47 16.09 -17.17
C TYR A 28 2.21 16.82 -16.69
N GLU A 29 1.73 17.78 -17.47
CA GLU A 29 0.35 18.23 -17.37
C GLU A 29 -0.54 16.98 -17.36
N MET A 30 -1.28 16.81 -16.27
CA MET A 30 -2.30 15.77 -16.16
C MET A 30 -3.37 16.05 -17.21
N VAL A 31 -3.23 15.44 -18.36
CA VAL A 31 -4.36 15.31 -19.27
C VAL A 31 -5.36 14.41 -18.58
N ASP A 32 -6.53 14.92 -18.26
CA ASP A 32 -7.64 14.09 -17.77
C ASP A 32 -7.73 12.86 -18.68
N PRO A 33 -7.69 11.64 -18.11
CA PRO A 33 -7.80 10.44 -18.93
C PRO A 33 -9.08 10.56 -19.77
N PRO A 34 -9.03 10.23 -21.07
CA PRO A 34 -10.20 10.31 -21.92
C PRO A 34 -11.33 9.55 -21.21
N MET A 35 -12.47 10.21 -21.07
CA MET A 35 -13.67 9.56 -20.50
C MET A 35 -13.86 8.24 -21.24
N ILE A 36 -13.68 7.14 -20.51
CA ILE A 36 -14.03 5.82 -21.02
C ILE A 36 -15.53 5.89 -21.20
N THR A 37 -15.95 6.06 -22.46
CA THR A 37 -17.35 6.00 -22.84
C THR A 37 -17.82 4.59 -22.51
N ASP A 38 -18.96 4.54 -21.88
CA ASP A 38 -19.71 3.41 -21.38
C ASP A 38 -19.34 2.07 -22.02
N TYR A 39 -18.93 1.11 -21.18
CA TYR A 39 -19.03 -0.27 -21.52
C TYR A 39 -20.52 -0.59 -21.67
N ASP A 40 -20.94 -0.96 -22.87
CA ASP A 40 -22.27 -1.48 -23.12
C ASP A 40 -22.50 -2.72 -22.24
N ASP A 41 -23.42 -2.56 -21.29
CA ASP A 41 -23.94 -3.63 -20.43
C ASP A 41 -24.89 -4.55 -21.24
N ASP A 42 -24.36 -5.23 -22.24
CA ASP A 42 -25.09 -6.35 -22.87
C ASP A 42 -24.84 -7.63 -22.02
N LEU A 43 -25.35 -7.65 -20.80
CA LEU A 43 -25.53 -8.87 -20.03
C LEU A 43 -27.00 -9.31 -20.16
N ASP A 44 -27.23 -10.16 -21.13
CA ASP A 44 -28.46 -10.95 -21.27
C ASP A 44 -28.58 -11.91 -20.08
N GLU A 45 -29.47 -11.62 -19.23
CA GLU A 45 -30.37 -12.29 -18.30
C GLU A 45 -30.62 -11.41 -17.09
N GLU A 46 -31.87 -11.06 -16.92
CA GLU A 46 -32.33 -10.10 -15.93
C GLU A 46 -32.24 -10.68 -14.51
N VAL A 47 -31.04 -10.71 -13.92
CA VAL A 47 -30.92 -10.89 -12.46
C VAL A 47 -31.60 -9.68 -11.81
N VAL A 48 -32.82 -9.86 -11.34
CA VAL A 48 -33.59 -8.81 -10.67
C VAL A 48 -33.02 -8.63 -9.26
N LEU A 49 -31.99 -7.78 -9.14
CA LEU A 49 -31.42 -7.45 -7.82
C LEU A 49 -32.48 -6.69 -7.00
N GLN A 50 -32.76 -7.19 -5.81
CA GLN A 50 -33.60 -6.46 -4.85
C GLN A 50 -32.90 -5.18 -4.40
N LYS A 51 -33.65 -4.07 -4.35
CA LYS A 51 -33.13 -2.75 -3.96
C LYS A 51 -33.37 -2.50 -2.48
N GLY A 52 -32.40 -1.84 -1.82
CA GLY A 52 -32.56 -1.30 -0.47
C GLY A 52 -32.45 -2.32 0.66
N LEU A 53 -31.83 -3.45 0.41
CA LEU A 53 -31.53 -4.40 1.49
C LEU A 53 -30.39 -3.88 2.39
N GLU A 54 -30.51 -4.11 3.69
CA GLU A 54 -29.41 -3.85 4.64
C GLU A 54 -28.31 -4.89 4.55
N SER A 55 -28.61 -6.08 4.03
CA SER A 55 -27.71 -7.24 3.91
C SER A 55 -27.90 -7.89 2.56
N TYR A 56 -26.79 -8.11 1.85
CA TYR A 56 -26.73 -8.94 0.65
C TYR A 56 -25.83 -10.13 0.89
N PHE A 57 -26.21 -11.29 0.37
CA PHE A 57 -25.48 -12.54 0.51
C PHE A 57 -24.96 -13.00 -0.86
N VAL A 58 -23.70 -13.41 -0.89
CA VAL A 58 -23.02 -13.80 -2.12
C VAL A 58 -22.23 -15.09 -1.92
N THR A 59 -22.44 -16.06 -2.79
CA THR A 59 -21.64 -17.28 -2.90
C THR A 59 -20.96 -17.36 -4.26
N GLN A 60 -20.00 -18.24 -4.43
CA GLN A 60 -19.29 -18.36 -5.71
C GLN A 60 -20.22 -18.74 -6.87
N PHE A 61 -21.22 -19.57 -6.63
CA PHE A 61 -22.09 -20.15 -7.67
C PHE A 61 -23.54 -19.68 -7.62
N GLY A 62 -23.89 -18.88 -6.62
CA GLY A 62 -25.28 -18.52 -6.35
C GLY A 62 -26.05 -19.64 -5.66
N GLU A 63 -27.21 -19.30 -5.11
CA GLU A 63 -28.14 -20.25 -4.51
C GLU A 63 -29.58 -19.77 -4.71
N GLY A 64 -30.52 -20.67 -4.92
CA GLY A 64 -31.94 -20.38 -5.08
C GLY A 64 -32.23 -19.40 -6.22
N ASP A 65 -33.03 -18.33 -5.92
CA ASP A 65 -33.41 -17.31 -6.89
C ASP A 65 -32.31 -16.25 -7.12
N MET A 66 -31.19 -16.35 -6.43
CA MET A 66 -30.03 -15.46 -6.52
C MET A 66 -30.34 -13.97 -6.27
N ASP A 67 -31.37 -13.67 -5.51
CA ASP A 67 -31.78 -12.30 -5.20
C ASP A 67 -30.95 -11.62 -4.10
N GLY A 68 -30.10 -12.38 -3.41
CA GLY A 68 -29.17 -11.94 -2.37
C GLY A 68 -29.78 -11.70 -1.01
N THR A 69 -31.02 -12.14 -0.75
CA THR A 69 -31.72 -11.87 0.53
C THR A 69 -31.29 -12.76 1.69
N SER A 70 -30.67 -13.90 1.39
CA SER A 70 -30.16 -14.86 2.38
C SER A 70 -29.07 -15.74 1.76
N TRP A 71 -28.43 -16.59 2.56
CA TRP A 71 -27.50 -17.60 2.02
C TRP A 71 -28.18 -18.59 1.07
N ASP A 72 -29.45 -18.95 1.35
CA ASP A 72 -30.24 -19.86 0.51
C ASP A 72 -30.74 -19.20 -0.79
N GLN A 73 -30.56 -17.90 -0.92
CA GLN A 73 -30.92 -17.08 -2.06
C GLN A 73 -29.73 -16.21 -2.51
N ALA A 74 -28.51 -16.66 -2.25
CA ALA A 74 -27.30 -15.87 -2.45
C ALA A 74 -27.04 -15.61 -3.94
N MET A 75 -26.61 -14.40 -4.23
CA MET A 75 -26.11 -14.04 -5.57
C MET A 75 -24.86 -14.83 -5.93
N ASP A 76 -24.68 -15.08 -7.20
CA ASP A 76 -23.43 -15.57 -7.77
C ASP A 76 -22.42 -14.42 -8.02
N VAL A 77 -21.30 -14.75 -8.66
CA VAL A 77 -20.25 -13.77 -9.01
C VAL A 77 -20.77 -12.73 -10.00
N ALA A 78 -21.62 -13.10 -10.96
CA ALA A 78 -22.17 -12.16 -11.95
C ALA A 78 -23.10 -11.14 -11.26
N GLY A 79 -24.02 -11.61 -10.40
CA GLY A 79 -24.86 -10.76 -9.56
C GLY A 79 -24.03 -9.83 -8.66
N PHE A 80 -22.96 -10.32 -8.07
CA PHE A 80 -22.05 -9.51 -7.25
C PHE A 80 -21.38 -8.40 -8.08
N ARG A 81 -20.84 -8.69 -9.25
CA ARG A 81 -20.25 -7.67 -10.15
C ARG A 81 -21.27 -6.61 -10.52
N LYS A 82 -22.50 -7.02 -10.90
CA LYS A 82 -23.62 -6.13 -11.24
C LYS A 82 -24.04 -5.29 -10.02
N LEU A 83 -24.05 -5.88 -8.82
CA LEU A 83 -24.33 -5.15 -7.58
C LEU A 83 -23.31 -4.06 -7.32
N LEU A 84 -22.02 -4.31 -7.51
CA LEU A 84 -20.95 -3.34 -7.28
C LEU A 84 -20.96 -2.20 -8.30
N SER A 85 -21.08 -2.51 -9.58
CA SER A 85 -21.01 -1.52 -10.68
C SER A 85 -22.33 -0.76 -10.90
N GLY A 86 -23.47 -1.38 -10.57
CA GLY A 86 -24.80 -0.84 -10.82
C GLY A 86 -25.20 0.35 -9.96
N SER A 87 -26.43 0.83 -10.14
CA SER A 87 -26.96 2.05 -9.52
C SER A 87 -27.63 1.86 -8.15
N ILE A 88 -27.65 0.64 -7.60
CA ILE A 88 -28.25 0.38 -6.28
C ILE A 88 -27.44 1.10 -5.20
N ASP A 89 -28.12 1.86 -4.34
CA ASP A 89 -27.49 2.50 -3.18
C ASP A 89 -27.10 1.44 -2.14
N LEU A 90 -25.79 1.37 -1.84
CA LEU A 90 -25.20 0.44 -0.88
C LEU A 90 -24.60 1.16 0.35
N SER A 91 -24.86 2.44 0.50
CA SER A 91 -24.30 3.25 1.60
C SER A 91 -24.70 2.74 3.00
N LYS A 92 -25.79 1.98 3.09
CA LYS A 92 -26.27 1.34 4.33
C LYS A 92 -26.16 -0.18 4.31
N SER A 93 -25.74 -0.77 3.19
CA SER A 93 -25.77 -2.19 2.95
C SER A 93 -24.44 -2.86 3.26
N THR A 94 -24.49 -4.02 3.90
CA THR A 94 -23.35 -4.91 4.05
C THR A 94 -23.49 -6.10 3.11
N ILE A 95 -22.45 -6.38 2.34
CA ILE A 95 -22.37 -7.54 1.44
C ILE A 95 -21.56 -8.61 2.16
N TYR A 96 -22.18 -9.75 2.41
CA TYR A 96 -21.56 -10.91 3.05
C TYR A 96 -21.17 -11.94 1.98
N MET A 97 -19.91 -12.37 2.00
CA MET A 97 -19.36 -13.29 1.02
C MET A 97 -18.89 -14.58 1.67
N SER A 98 -19.34 -15.70 1.15
CA SER A 98 -18.85 -17.00 1.59
C SER A 98 -17.41 -17.27 1.12
N GLN A 99 -16.81 -18.34 1.61
CA GLN A 99 -15.57 -18.87 1.02
C GLN A 99 -15.78 -19.18 -0.47
N GLY A 100 -14.75 -18.92 -1.28
CA GLY A 100 -14.79 -19.16 -2.72
C GLY A 100 -13.92 -18.21 -3.50
N LYS A 101 -13.83 -18.41 -4.82
CA LYS A 101 -13.08 -17.56 -5.75
C LYS A 101 -14.05 -16.77 -6.62
N TYR A 102 -13.98 -15.47 -6.52
CA TYR A 102 -14.86 -14.50 -7.19
C TYR A 102 -14.06 -13.77 -8.27
N VAL A 103 -14.22 -14.15 -9.53
CA VAL A 103 -13.47 -13.58 -10.66
C VAL A 103 -14.15 -12.29 -11.13
N MET A 104 -13.37 -11.18 -11.22
CA MET A 104 -13.93 -9.84 -11.41
C MET A 104 -14.26 -9.48 -12.86
N SER A 105 -13.91 -10.29 -13.81
CA SER A 105 -14.29 -10.13 -15.23
C SER A 105 -14.36 -11.48 -15.90
N GLU A 106 -15.04 -11.56 -17.04
CA GLU A 106 -15.06 -12.75 -17.89
C GLU A 106 -14.06 -12.67 -19.04
N THR A 107 -13.53 -11.50 -19.32
CA THR A 107 -12.77 -11.23 -20.55
C THR A 107 -11.47 -10.46 -20.35
N GLY A 108 -10.97 -10.36 -19.14
CA GLY A 108 -9.80 -9.51 -18.86
C GLY A 108 -10.19 -8.01 -18.76
N GLY A 109 -9.17 -7.13 -18.70
CA GLY A 109 -9.35 -5.68 -18.64
C GLY A 109 -9.42 -5.10 -17.23
N LEU A 110 -10.16 -4.02 -17.02
CA LEU A 110 -10.07 -3.20 -15.80
C LEU A 110 -10.72 -3.80 -14.54
N GLY A 111 -11.45 -4.90 -14.64
CA GLY A 111 -12.24 -5.44 -13.53
C GLY A 111 -13.47 -4.58 -13.20
N VAL A 112 -13.92 -4.60 -11.95
CA VAL A 112 -15.17 -3.93 -11.53
C VAL A 112 -14.94 -2.45 -11.21
N ILE A 113 -15.78 -1.58 -11.78
CA ILE A 113 -15.73 -0.13 -11.54
C ILE A 113 -16.78 0.25 -10.49
N ILE A 114 -16.35 0.88 -9.40
CA ILE A 114 -17.22 1.31 -8.30
C ILE A 114 -17.27 2.84 -8.27
N ARG A 115 -18.49 3.42 -8.21
CA ARG A 115 -18.74 4.87 -8.20
C ARG A 115 -19.68 5.32 -7.08
N LYS A 116 -19.82 4.52 -6.02
CA LYS A 116 -20.80 4.72 -4.96
C LYS A 116 -20.29 4.29 -3.61
N ASP A 117 -20.96 4.73 -2.56
CA ASP A 117 -20.71 4.26 -1.22
C ASP A 117 -21.15 2.80 -1.05
N ILE A 118 -20.33 2.02 -0.36
CA ILE A 118 -20.65 0.66 0.08
C ILE A 118 -20.27 0.59 1.56
N LYS A 119 -21.27 0.41 2.42
CA LYS A 119 -21.04 0.34 3.87
C LYS A 119 -19.97 -0.67 4.25
N ALA A 120 -20.10 -1.91 3.78
CA ALA A 120 -19.09 -2.93 3.97
C ALA A 120 -19.23 -4.11 3.00
N ILE A 121 -18.09 -4.71 2.64
CA ILE A 121 -17.98 -6.05 2.04
C ILE A 121 -17.25 -6.93 3.04
N LYS A 122 -17.85 -8.03 3.49
CA LYS A 122 -17.29 -8.90 4.53
C LYS A 122 -17.14 -10.32 4.04
N GLY A 123 -15.89 -10.79 3.94
CA GLY A 123 -15.56 -12.18 3.63
C GLY A 123 -15.42 -13.06 4.87
N GLY A 124 -15.14 -14.34 4.66
CA GLY A 124 -14.83 -15.29 5.73
C GLY A 124 -16.01 -16.10 6.26
N TYR A 125 -17.08 -16.23 5.47
CA TYR A 125 -18.23 -17.04 5.86
C TYR A 125 -18.16 -18.44 5.26
N SER A 126 -18.76 -19.42 5.96
CA SER A 126 -18.86 -20.81 5.49
C SER A 126 -19.85 -20.92 4.34
N LEU A 127 -19.58 -21.82 3.40
CA LEU A 127 -20.58 -22.27 2.40
C LEU A 127 -21.77 -23.02 3.00
N LEU A 128 -21.62 -23.49 4.25
CA LEU A 128 -22.69 -24.19 4.97
C LEU A 128 -23.53 -23.24 5.82
N SER A 129 -23.41 -21.92 5.66
CA SER A 129 -24.28 -20.95 6.31
C SER A 129 -25.66 -21.00 5.64
N GLU A 130 -26.72 -20.89 6.45
CA GLU A 130 -28.11 -20.96 6.03
C GLU A 130 -28.88 -19.71 6.44
N GLY A 131 -29.95 -19.39 5.73
CA GLY A 131 -30.80 -18.24 6.00
C GLY A 131 -30.02 -16.93 6.07
N THR A 132 -30.06 -16.26 7.20
CA THR A 132 -29.30 -15.01 7.46
C THR A 132 -28.28 -15.16 8.58
N ASP A 133 -27.82 -16.39 8.87
CA ASP A 133 -26.86 -16.65 9.95
C ASP A 133 -25.48 -16.08 9.60
N LEU A 134 -24.98 -15.21 10.50
CA LEU A 134 -23.67 -14.56 10.39
C LEU A 134 -22.69 -15.02 11.49
N THR A 135 -23.06 -16.02 12.29
CA THR A 135 -22.22 -16.50 13.40
C THR A 135 -21.06 -17.37 12.93
N ASN A 136 -21.18 -17.98 11.74
CA ASN A 136 -20.19 -18.91 11.19
C ASN A 136 -19.16 -18.18 10.31
N ARG A 137 -18.48 -17.16 10.88
CA ARG A 137 -17.45 -16.37 10.22
C ARG A 137 -16.07 -16.69 10.77
N ARG A 138 -15.13 -17.11 9.90
CA ARG A 138 -13.73 -17.40 10.23
C ARG A 138 -12.81 -17.07 9.05
N ILE A 139 -12.28 -15.87 9.02
CA ILE A 139 -11.45 -15.37 7.90
C ILE A 139 -10.17 -16.21 7.66
N ASP A 140 -9.65 -16.87 8.68
CA ASP A 140 -8.49 -17.76 8.56
C ASP A 140 -8.83 -19.11 7.95
N THR A 141 -10.07 -19.57 8.11
CA THR A 141 -10.56 -20.87 7.64
C THR A 141 -11.30 -20.76 6.32
N TYR A 142 -12.24 -19.84 6.24
CA TYR A 142 -13.14 -19.67 5.09
C TYR A 142 -12.62 -18.55 4.20
N LYS A 143 -11.71 -18.89 3.28
CA LYS A 143 -11.07 -17.90 2.41
C LYS A 143 -12.03 -17.39 1.34
N THR A 144 -12.30 -16.09 1.38
CA THR A 144 -13.01 -15.35 0.35
C THR A 144 -11.98 -14.67 -0.54
N VAL A 145 -11.91 -15.03 -1.82
CA VAL A 145 -10.88 -14.59 -2.75
C VAL A 145 -11.51 -13.81 -3.91
N ILE A 146 -11.25 -12.53 -4.00
CA ILE A 146 -11.53 -11.71 -5.18
C ILE A 146 -10.34 -11.85 -6.13
N SER A 147 -10.57 -12.37 -7.35
CA SER A 147 -9.51 -12.82 -8.25
C SER A 147 -9.60 -12.15 -9.63
N GLY A 148 -8.43 -11.85 -10.20
CA GLY A 148 -8.29 -11.45 -11.59
C GLY A 148 -8.03 -12.59 -12.57
N ASP A 149 -7.79 -13.79 -12.09
CA ASP A 149 -7.44 -14.98 -12.86
C ASP A 149 -8.63 -15.50 -13.68
N VAL A 150 -8.78 -14.92 -14.86
CA VAL A 150 -9.87 -15.24 -15.82
C VAL A 150 -9.63 -16.58 -16.49
N ASN A 151 -8.38 -16.90 -16.80
CA ASN A 151 -8.01 -18.13 -17.51
C ASN A 151 -7.85 -19.35 -16.58
N GLY A 152 -7.89 -19.16 -15.26
CA GLY A 152 -7.89 -20.24 -14.26
C GLY A 152 -6.52 -20.89 -14.02
N ASN A 153 -5.43 -20.26 -14.44
CA ASN A 153 -4.08 -20.82 -14.32
C ASN A 153 -3.37 -20.52 -13.00
N ASN A 154 -4.01 -19.76 -12.10
CA ASN A 154 -3.50 -19.30 -10.80
C ASN A 154 -2.22 -18.44 -10.90
N GLN A 155 -2.15 -17.58 -11.89
CA GLN A 155 -1.11 -16.58 -12.09
C GLN A 155 -1.76 -15.27 -12.54
N ALA A 156 -1.02 -14.15 -12.43
CA ALA A 156 -1.43 -12.89 -13.00
C ALA A 156 -0.68 -12.69 -14.32
N ASP A 157 -1.38 -12.83 -15.45
CA ASP A 157 -0.78 -12.75 -16.78
C ASP A 157 -1.71 -12.12 -17.83
N SER A 158 -1.24 -12.07 -19.08
CA SER A 158 -2.00 -11.53 -20.20
C SER A 158 -3.29 -12.31 -20.45
N GLY A 159 -4.41 -11.62 -20.44
CA GLY A 159 -5.75 -12.21 -20.54
C GLY A 159 -6.53 -12.16 -19.23
N ASP A 160 -5.86 -11.88 -18.12
CA ASP A 160 -6.48 -11.67 -16.83
C ASP A 160 -6.98 -10.22 -16.66
N CYS A 161 -7.65 -9.92 -15.53
CA CYS A 161 -8.22 -8.61 -15.29
C CYS A 161 -7.65 -7.94 -14.04
N GLY A 162 -7.76 -6.61 -13.98
CA GLY A 162 -7.69 -5.88 -12.74
C GLY A 162 -8.84 -6.25 -11.79
N LEU A 163 -8.75 -5.88 -10.52
CA LEU A 163 -9.76 -6.27 -9.55
C LEU A 163 -10.80 -5.16 -9.33
N LEU A 164 -10.40 -4.05 -8.70
CA LEU A 164 -11.31 -2.95 -8.39
C LEU A 164 -10.77 -1.61 -8.90
N LEU A 165 -11.59 -0.87 -9.62
CA LEU A 165 -11.36 0.54 -9.96
C LEU A 165 -12.38 1.40 -9.21
N VAL A 166 -11.93 2.13 -8.18
CA VAL A 166 -12.77 2.97 -7.34
C VAL A 166 -12.70 4.41 -7.82
N LYS A 167 -13.77 4.87 -8.46
CA LYS A 167 -13.92 6.24 -9.00
C LYS A 167 -14.77 7.14 -8.11
N GLY A 168 -15.32 6.62 -7.02
CA GLY A 168 -16.12 7.41 -6.08
C GLY A 168 -16.65 6.55 -4.94
N GLY A 169 -17.03 7.21 -3.85
CA GLY A 169 -17.64 6.61 -2.67
C GLY A 169 -16.66 6.15 -1.60
N ILE A 170 -17.23 5.83 -0.45
CA ILE A 170 -16.54 5.27 0.72
C ILE A 170 -16.86 3.78 0.79
N ILE A 171 -15.84 2.95 0.79
CA ILE A 171 -15.98 1.50 0.69
C ILE A 171 -15.20 0.83 1.83
N GLY A 172 -15.88 0.09 2.70
CA GLY A 172 -15.27 -0.79 3.70
C GLY A 172 -15.15 -2.22 3.18
N ILE A 173 -13.99 -2.87 3.34
CA ILE A 173 -13.79 -4.28 2.97
C ILE A 173 -13.04 -4.98 4.10
N GLU A 174 -13.54 -6.15 4.52
CA GLU A 174 -13.02 -6.87 5.67
C GLU A 174 -12.90 -8.38 5.41
N GLY A 175 -11.75 -8.97 5.71
CA GLY A 175 -11.52 -10.40 5.66
C GLY A 175 -11.52 -11.00 4.25
N VAL A 176 -11.03 -10.24 3.26
CA VAL A 176 -10.99 -10.62 1.84
C VAL A 176 -9.54 -10.73 1.35
N THR A 177 -9.26 -11.74 0.56
CA THR A 177 -8.02 -11.86 -0.22
C THR A 177 -8.24 -11.37 -1.64
N PHE A 178 -7.44 -10.42 -2.08
CA PHE A 178 -7.35 -9.96 -3.47
C PHE A 178 -6.16 -10.63 -4.13
N GLN A 179 -6.36 -11.31 -5.27
CA GLN A 179 -5.34 -12.14 -5.86
C GLN A 179 -5.36 -12.14 -7.39
N TYR A 180 -4.18 -12.23 -7.99
CA TYR A 180 -3.98 -12.37 -9.43
C TYR A 180 -4.57 -11.23 -10.27
N GLY A 181 -4.66 -10.02 -9.71
CA GLY A 181 -4.99 -8.85 -10.51
C GLY A 181 -3.89 -8.61 -11.54
N TYR A 182 -4.27 -8.43 -12.82
CA TYR A 182 -3.35 -8.12 -13.90
C TYR A 182 -3.82 -6.91 -14.68
N LEU A 183 -2.90 -5.98 -14.95
CA LEU A 183 -3.12 -4.91 -15.91
C LEU A 183 -1.82 -4.60 -16.65
N SER A 184 -1.93 -4.44 -17.96
CA SER A 184 -0.90 -3.82 -18.78
C SER A 184 -1.24 -2.36 -19.08
N ASN A 185 -0.26 -1.56 -19.49
CA ASN A 185 -0.48 -0.19 -19.93
C ASN A 185 -1.36 -0.12 -21.19
N ASN A 186 -1.50 -1.19 -21.97
CA ASN A 186 -2.42 -1.28 -23.08
C ASN A 186 -3.88 -1.41 -22.62
N ASP A 187 -4.14 -2.21 -21.56
CA ASP A 187 -5.49 -2.46 -21.05
C ASP A 187 -6.05 -1.22 -20.36
N ALA A 188 -5.22 -0.52 -19.61
CA ALA A 188 -5.63 0.68 -18.89
C ALA A 188 -5.88 1.89 -19.79
N LYS A 189 -5.48 1.85 -21.07
CA LYS A 189 -5.48 2.99 -22.01
C LYS A 189 -4.87 4.27 -21.41
N SER A 190 -4.16 4.12 -20.32
CA SER A 190 -3.43 5.17 -19.59
C SER A 190 -2.09 4.61 -19.12
N ASN A 191 -1.17 5.48 -18.89
CA ASN A 191 0.12 5.10 -18.37
C ASN A 191 0.07 4.72 -16.87
N GLU A 192 -1.07 4.80 -16.21
CA GLU A 192 -1.25 4.49 -14.81
C GLU A 192 -2.15 3.27 -14.65
N CYS A 193 -1.64 2.23 -14.05
CA CYS A 193 -2.42 1.03 -13.74
C CYS A 193 -2.03 0.45 -12.38
N GLY A 194 -3.06 0.18 -11.58
CA GLY A 194 -2.97 -0.61 -10.36
C GLY A 194 -3.87 -1.83 -10.52
N SER A 195 -3.30 -3.02 -10.53
CA SER A 195 -4.05 -4.22 -10.90
C SER A 195 -4.88 -4.80 -9.75
N GLY A 196 -4.51 -4.55 -8.51
CA GLY A 196 -5.33 -4.90 -7.35
C GLY A 196 -6.46 -3.90 -7.14
N ILE A 197 -6.18 -2.77 -6.48
CA ILE A 197 -7.16 -1.72 -6.23
C ILE A 197 -6.62 -0.40 -6.78
N TYR A 198 -7.34 0.20 -7.70
CA TYR A 198 -7.02 1.52 -8.24
C TYR A 198 -8.02 2.57 -7.72
N ILE A 199 -7.55 3.54 -6.93
CA ILE A 199 -8.37 4.61 -6.36
C ILE A 199 -8.10 5.88 -7.14
N ASN A 200 -9.11 6.36 -7.88
CA ASN A 200 -9.04 7.57 -8.70
C ASN A 200 -10.40 8.29 -8.69
N GLY A 201 -10.72 8.88 -7.58
CA GLY A 201 -11.98 9.60 -7.40
C GLY A 201 -11.76 11.01 -6.82
N ASN A 202 -12.77 11.56 -6.19
CA ASN A 202 -12.68 12.85 -5.53
C ASN A 202 -11.87 12.72 -4.22
N ALA A 203 -10.86 13.58 -4.04
CA ALA A 203 -9.94 13.53 -2.90
C ALA A 203 -10.65 13.53 -1.53
N ASN A 204 -11.76 14.21 -1.40
CA ASN A 204 -12.45 14.40 -0.12
C ASN A 204 -13.62 13.42 0.11
N SER A 205 -14.02 12.67 -0.91
CA SER A 205 -15.19 11.79 -0.84
C SER A 205 -14.96 10.38 -1.35
N THR A 206 -13.73 10.04 -1.76
CA THR A 206 -13.38 8.69 -2.19
C THR A 206 -12.40 8.07 -1.22
N SER A 207 -12.79 6.95 -0.62
CA SER A 207 -11.96 6.23 0.35
C SER A 207 -12.19 4.73 0.29
N VAL A 208 -11.10 3.97 0.38
CA VAL A 208 -11.16 2.50 0.55
C VAL A 208 -10.55 2.15 1.89
N GLU A 209 -11.35 1.53 2.74
CA GLU A 209 -10.91 1.02 4.05
C GLU A 209 -10.81 -0.50 4.00
N LEU A 210 -9.61 -1.04 4.23
CA LEU A 210 -9.33 -2.46 4.26
C LEU A 210 -8.98 -2.88 5.68
N THR A 211 -9.65 -3.93 6.19
CA THR A 211 -9.35 -4.52 7.50
C THR A 211 -9.17 -6.03 7.34
N ASP A 212 -8.11 -6.58 7.93
CA ASP A 212 -7.82 -8.02 7.89
C ASP A 212 -7.79 -8.60 6.46
N CYS A 213 -7.27 -7.83 5.50
CA CYS A 213 -7.22 -8.20 4.09
C CYS A 213 -5.82 -8.64 3.65
N ILE A 214 -5.76 -9.39 2.56
CA ILE A 214 -4.51 -9.77 1.88
C ILE A 214 -4.62 -9.32 0.43
N ILE A 215 -3.58 -8.64 -0.10
CA ILE A 215 -3.45 -8.36 -1.53
C ILE A 215 -2.16 -9.00 -2.01
N ARG A 216 -2.28 -9.98 -2.90
CA ARG A 216 -1.12 -10.80 -3.26
C ARG A 216 -1.11 -11.22 -4.73
N ASP A 217 0.09 -11.56 -5.22
CA ASP A 217 0.29 -12.11 -6.55
C ASP A 217 -0.34 -11.28 -7.68
N CYS A 218 -0.49 -9.97 -7.45
CA CYS A 218 -0.96 -9.04 -8.47
C CYS A 218 0.22 -8.57 -9.33
N LYS A 219 -0.03 -8.24 -10.61
CA LYS A 219 1.01 -7.84 -11.55
C LYS A 219 0.58 -6.67 -12.41
N THR A 220 1.49 -5.69 -12.56
CA THR A 220 1.36 -4.65 -13.58
C THR A 220 2.51 -4.73 -14.56
N GLU A 221 2.22 -4.64 -15.87
CA GLU A 221 3.20 -4.84 -16.92
C GLU A 221 3.23 -3.68 -17.92
N ALA A 222 4.43 -3.21 -18.24
CA ALA A 222 4.65 -2.23 -19.30
C ALA A 222 4.90 -2.95 -20.62
N VAL A 223 3.98 -2.84 -21.55
CA VAL A 223 4.10 -3.43 -22.89
C VAL A 223 4.85 -2.46 -23.81
N ASN A 224 5.66 -2.99 -24.72
CA ASN A 224 6.41 -2.27 -25.77
C ASN A 224 7.54 -1.35 -25.28
N GLY A 225 8.17 -1.63 -24.13
CA GLY A 225 9.34 -0.89 -23.68
C GLY A 225 9.08 0.60 -23.40
N GLN A 226 7.83 1.01 -23.33
CA GLN A 226 7.44 2.33 -22.81
C GLN A 226 7.54 2.27 -21.29
N GLY A 227 8.77 2.28 -20.83
CA GLY A 227 9.10 2.27 -19.44
C GLY A 227 8.46 3.47 -18.75
N GLY A 228 7.84 3.22 -17.64
CA GLY A 228 7.78 4.24 -16.67
C GLY A 228 6.52 4.38 -15.86
N ILE A 229 5.37 3.75 -16.15
CA ILE A 229 4.16 4.17 -15.48
C ILE A 229 3.34 3.05 -14.81
N ALA A 230 3.57 1.80 -15.18
CA ALA A 230 2.94 0.66 -14.53
C ALA A 230 3.48 0.47 -13.09
N GLY A 231 2.63 0.66 -12.07
CA GLY A 231 3.06 0.52 -10.68
C GLY A 231 1.94 0.79 -9.68
N GLY A 232 2.22 0.53 -8.41
CA GLY A 232 1.19 0.47 -7.37
C GLY A 232 0.34 -0.77 -7.55
N THR A 233 1.00 -1.90 -7.75
CA THR A 233 0.35 -3.12 -8.21
C THR A 233 -0.76 -3.58 -7.30
N ALA A 234 -0.53 -3.64 -6.00
CA ALA A 234 -1.59 -3.97 -5.06
C ALA A 234 -2.58 -2.80 -4.88
N ILE A 235 -2.06 -1.59 -4.63
CA ILE A 235 -2.89 -0.38 -4.53
C ILE A 235 -2.22 0.79 -5.23
N LEU A 236 -2.91 1.39 -6.21
CA LEU A 236 -2.56 2.69 -6.78
C LEU A 236 -3.57 3.73 -6.29
N ILE A 237 -3.08 4.83 -5.73
CA ILE A 237 -3.90 5.98 -5.33
C ILE A 237 -3.48 7.19 -6.18
N ALA A 238 -4.31 7.54 -7.16
CA ALA A 238 -4.16 8.76 -7.95
C ALA A 238 -4.90 9.93 -7.31
N SER A 239 -6.03 9.69 -6.65
CA SER A 239 -6.77 10.69 -5.88
C SER A 239 -7.74 10.00 -4.92
N GLY A 240 -7.85 10.50 -3.69
CA GLY A 240 -8.65 9.90 -2.64
C GLY A 240 -7.81 9.34 -1.50
N SER A 241 -8.39 8.50 -0.67
CA SER A 241 -7.69 7.95 0.48
C SER A 241 -7.80 6.43 0.59
N SER A 242 -6.83 5.84 1.31
CA SER A 242 -6.91 4.46 1.74
C SER A 242 -6.58 4.35 3.22
N LYS A 243 -7.39 3.58 3.95
CA LYS A 243 -7.18 3.22 5.35
C LYS A 243 -6.95 1.72 5.44
N LEU A 244 -5.78 1.32 5.91
CA LEU A 244 -5.29 -0.04 5.87
C LEU A 244 -4.99 -0.51 7.30
N ASN A 245 -5.79 -1.40 7.84
CA ASN A 245 -5.61 -1.97 9.18
C ASN A 245 -5.43 -3.48 9.10
N ASN A 246 -4.29 -3.98 9.56
CA ASN A 246 -3.93 -5.40 9.48
C ASN A 246 -4.00 -5.96 8.04
N VAL A 247 -3.42 -5.22 7.09
CA VAL A 247 -3.40 -5.61 5.68
C VAL A 247 -2.03 -6.17 5.30
N LYS A 248 -2.04 -7.28 4.56
CA LYS A 248 -0.81 -7.91 4.06
C LYS A 248 -0.71 -7.71 2.54
N PHE A 249 0.44 -7.24 2.08
CA PHE A 249 0.80 -7.07 0.67
C PHE A 249 1.93 -8.03 0.34
N LEU A 250 1.61 -9.12 -0.37
CA LEU A 250 2.52 -10.24 -0.56
C LEU A 250 2.78 -10.49 -2.05
N ASP A 251 4.05 -10.58 -2.42
CA ASP A 251 4.49 -11.09 -3.74
C ASP A 251 3.87 -10.35 -4.95
N ASN A 252 3.57 -9.04 -4.80
CA ASN A 252 3.07 -8.23 -5.91
C ASN A 252 4.23 -7.73 -6.77
N ALA A 253 4.06 -7.70 -8.09
CA ALA A 253 5.11 -7.38 -9.03
C ALA A 253 4.76 -6.22 -9.95
N ALA A 254 5.57 -5.16 -9.92
CA ALA A 254 5.45 -4.01 -10.82
C ALA A 254 6.61 -3.95 -11.80
N ASP A 255 6.34 -3.54 -13.03
CA ASP A 255 7.43 -3.28 -13.98
C ASP A 255 8.20 -2.02 -13.64
N SER A 256 7.57 -1.02 -13.03
CA SER A 256 8.15 0.30 -12.92
C SER A 256 8.29 0.83 -11.50
N ARG A 257 7.21 1.08 -10.77
CA ARG A 257 7.25 1.78 -9.49
C ARG A 257 6.20 1.26 -8.51
N GLY A 258 6.56 1.18 -7.22
CA GLY A 258 5.63 0.77 -6.18
C GLY A 258 5.16 -0.67 -6.36
N GLY A 259 5.99 -1.63 -6.03
CA GLY A 259 5.64 -3.06 -6.14
C GLY A 259 4.35 -3.41 -5.42
N ALA A 260 4.10 -2.83 -4.26
CA ALA A 260 2.82 -2.95 -3.56
C ALA A 260 1.98 -1.68 -3.69
N ILE A 261 2.43 -0.55 -3.14
CA ILE A 261 1.65 0.68 -3.03
C ILE A 261 2.31 1.81 -3.81
N ARG A 262 1.50 2.58 -4.54
CA ARG A 262 1.92 3.83 -5.15
C ARG A 262 0.93 4.95 -4.87
N CYS A 263 1.45 6.09 -4.40
CA CYS A 263 0.75 7.36 -4.34
C CYS A 263 1.27 8.27 -5.45
N ASN A 264 0.39 8.79 -6.28
CA ASN A 264 0.76 9.51 -7.50
C ASN A 264 0.23 10.94 -7.58
N SER A 265 -0.35 11.46 -6.51
CA SER A 265 -0.94 12.79 -6.45
C SER A 265 -0.81 13.37 -5.05
N ASP A 266 -0.68 14.69 -4.93
CA ASP A 266 -0.76 15.46 -3.69
C ASP A 266 -2.13 15.28 -2.96
N LYS A 267 -3.13 14.80 -3.69
CA LYS A 267 -4.47 14.49 -3.16
C LYS A 267 -4.60 13.05 -2.63
N ALA A 268 -3.54 12.24 -2.73
CA ALA A 268 -3.54 10.87 -2.24
C ALA A 268 -3.16 10.82 -0.76
N VAL A 269 -3.93 10.11 0.05
CA VAL A 269 -3.67 9.90 1.47
C VAL A 269 -3.74 8.41 1.82
N VAL A 270 -2.72 7.90 2.51
CA VAL A 270 -2.68 6.52 2.99
C VAL A 270 -2.46 6.49 4.50
N PHE A 271 -3.35 5.83 5.19
CA PHE A 271 -3.20 5.47 6.60
C PHE A 271 -2.94 3.97 6.71
N MET A 272 -1.89 3.60 7.43
CA MET A 272 -1.47 2.21 7.61
C MET A 272 -1.26 1.90 9.09
N ASN A 273 -1.91 0.86 9.56
CA ASN A 273 -1.72 0.35 10.91
C ASN A 273 -1.60 -1.18 10.88
N ASN A 274 -0.62 -1.75 11.56
CA ASN A 274 -0.39 -3.19 11.66
C ASN A 274 -0.22 -3.89 10.29
N CYS A 275 0.37 -3.22 9.29
CA CYS A 275 0.49 -3.78 7.95
C CYS A 275 1.80 -4.55 7.74
N LEU A 276 1.78 -5.49 6.80
CA LEU A 276 2.95 -6.21 6.31
C LEU A 276 3.06 -6.04 4.79
N LEU A 277 4.24 -5.58 4.34
CA LEU A 277 4.63 -5.61 2.94
C LEU A 277 5.82 -6.56 2.80
N SER A 278 5.66 -7.66 2.08
CA SER A 278 6.72 -8.66 1.92
C SER A 278 6.74 -9.28 0.54
N GLY A 279 7.93 -9.60 0.03
CA GLY A 279 8.09 -10.28 -1.25
C GLY A 279 7.72 -9.46 -2.49
N ASN A 280 7.35 -8.19 -2.35
CA ASN A 280 6.95 -7.39 -3.50
C ASN A 280 8.18 -6.99 -4.35
N SER A 281 7.99 -6.82 -5.65
CA SER A 281 9.09 -6.59 -6.58
C SER A 281 8.84 -5.47 -7.56
N VAL A 282 9.94 -4.84 -8.03
CA VAL A 282 9.94 -3.85 -9.10
C VAL A 282 11.06 -4.16 -10.08
N ARG A 283 10.77 -4.20 -11.39
CA ARG A 283 11.77 -4.53 -12.41
C ARG A 283 12.72 -3.39 -12.73
N GLU A 284 12.23 -2.16 -12.90
CA GLU A 284 13.01 -1.11 -13.55
C GLU A 284 13.32 0.14 -12.72
N LEU A 285 12.47 0.57 -11.78
CA LEU A 285 12.57 1.87 -11.11
C LEU A 285 12.30 1.80 -9.59
N PHE A 286 12.11 2.94 -8.94
CA PHE A 286 12.17 3.18 -7.51
C PHE A 286 10.97 2.67 -6.69
N GLY A 287 11.17 2.48 -5.37
CA GLY A 287 10.13 2.22 -4.39
C GLY A 287 9.58 0.80 -4.47
N VAL A 288 10.36 -0.19 -4.06
CA VAL A 288 10.02 -1.60 -4.27
C VAL A 288 8.80 -2.02 -3.47
N GLY A 289 8.68 -1.62 -2.22
CA GLY A 289 7.47 -1.81 -1.42
C GLY A 289 6.48 -0.69 -1.67
N ILE A 290 6.88 0.55 -1.39
CA ILE A 290 6.03 1.73 -1.50
C ILE A 290 6.75 2.83 -2.29
N GLN A 291 6.06 3.39 -3.28
CA GLN A 291 6.48 4.59 -3.99
C GLN A 291 5.48 5.73 -3.75
N VAL A 292 5.98 6.87 -3.31
CA VAL A 292 5.21 8.11 -3.18
C VAL A 292 5.79 9.15 -4.13
N SER A 293 5.20 9.32 -5.29
CA SER A 293 5.60 10.39 -6.21
C SER A 293 5.20 11.76 -5.65
N SER A 294 3.98 11.85 -5.14
CA SER A 294 3.43 12.90 -4.29
C SER A 294 2.32 12.30 -3.43
N GLY A 295 1.84 13.03 -2.40
CA GLY A 295 0.82 12.54 -1.48
C GLY A 295 1.35 12.31 -0.06
N HIS A 296 0.54 11.68 0.78
CA HIS A 296 0.77 11.65 2.21
C HIS A 296 0.59 10.24 2.78
N ILE A 297 1.53 9.79 3.59
CA ILE A 297 1.44 8.50 4.31
C ILE A 297 1.60 8.71 5.81
N CYS A 298 0.66 8.16 6.59
CA CYS A 298 0.82 7.95 8.03
C CYS A 298 0.88 6.44 8.31
N MET A 299 1.93 6.00 8.99
CA MET A 299 2.22 4.59 9.22
C MET A 299 2.53 4.33 10.69
N ASN A 300 1.90 3.29 11.24
CA ASN A 300 2.18 2.77 12.58
C ASN A 300 2.28 1.25 12.54
N ASN A 301 3.19 0.66 13.33
CA ASN A 301 3.36 -0.78 13.49
C ASN A 301 3.42 -1.56 12.15
N THR A 302 4.11 -1.02 11.15
CA THR A 302 4.17 -1.63 9.82
C THR A 302 5.55 -2.21 9.54
N THR A 303 5.57 -3.42 8.97
CA THR A 303 6.79 -4.10 8.53
C THR A 303 6.88 -4.08 7.00
N ILE A 304 8.01 -3.60 6.46
CA ILE A 304 8.35 -3.59 5.04
C ILE A 304 9.64 -4.36 4.86
N VAL A 305 9.61 -5.55 4.23
CA VAL A 305 10.74 -6.49 4.21
C VAL A 305 10.70 -7.45 3.02
N GLY A 306 11.84 -8.00 2.66
CA GLY A 306 11.94 -9.12 1.69
C GLY A 306 11.58 -8.72 0.26
N HIS A 307 11.80 -7.47 -0.11
CA HIS A 307 11.52 -6.98 -1.46
C HIS A 307 12.66 -7.25 -2.42
N SER A 308 12.37 -7.29 -3.72
CA SER A 308 13.37 -7.51 -4.75
C SER A 308 13.25 -6.48 -5.90
N GLY A 309 14.37 -6.12 -6.51
CA GLY A 309 14.43 -5.17 -7.62
C GLY A 309 15.24 -3.92 -7.28
N LYS A 310 15.06 -2.86 -8.07
CA LYS A 310 15.82 -1.62 -7.94
C LYS A 310 15.11 -0.62 -7.02
N GLY A 311 15.87 -0.02 -6.11
CA GLY A 311 15.42 1.09 -5.31
C GLY A 311 15.16 0.77 -3.84
N ALA A 312 14.82 1.79 -3.05
CA ALA A 312 14.54 1.66 -1.63
C ALA A 312 13.21 0.91 -1.37
N ALA A 313 13.13 0.24 -0.24
CA ALA A 313 11.89 -0.42 0.18
C ALA A 313 10.73 0.58 0.33
N LEU A 314 11.01 1.78 0.86
CA LEU A 314 10.14 2.95 0.86
C LEU A 314 10.84 4.09 0.15
N ASN A 315 10.25 4.64 -0.91
CA ASN A 315 10.81 5.75 -1.67
C ASN A 315 9.78 6.84 -1.93
N GLY A 316 10.20 8.11 -1.87
CA GLY A 316 9.34 9.16 -2.38
C GLY A 316 9.58 10.58 -2.00
N GLY A 317 8.86 11.44 -2.72
CA GLY A 317 8.83 12.87 -2.63
C GLY A 317 7.67 13.46 -1.83
N GLY A 318 6.73 12.63 -1.39
CA GLY A 318 5.58 13.06 -0.59
C GLY A 318 5.90 13.35 0.87
N SER A 319 4.86 13.45 1.69
CA SER A 319 4.96 13.63 3.13
C SER A 319 4.78 12.32 3.88
N PHE A 320 5.61 12.09 4.89
CA PHE A 320 5.61 10.85 5.64
C PHE A 320 5.54 11.07 7.15
N MET A 321 4.68 10.33 7.82
CA MET A 321 4.73 10.12 9.26
C MET A 321 4.90 8.63 9.54
N LEU A 322 6.08 8.25 10.05
CA LEU A 322 6.41 6.87 10.36
C LEU A 322 6.57 6.69 11.88
N ALA A 323 5.80 5.79 12.46
CA ALA A 323 5.87 5.46 13.87
C ALA A 323 5.97 3.94 14.07
N ASN A 324 6.74 3.50 15.05
CA ASN A 324 6.83 2.09 15.48
C ASN A 324 7.03 1.08 14.34
N SER A 325 7.64 1.49 13.23
CA SER A 325 7.68 0.67 12.01
C SER A 325 9.08 0.10 11.74
N THR A 326 9.11 -1.04 11.06
CA THR A 326 10.36 -1.72 10.66
C THR A 326 10.47 -1.71 9.14
N ILE A 327 11.52 -1.12 8.61
CA ILE A 327 11.79 -1.06 7.17
C ILE A 327 13.16 -1.68 6.92
N VAL A 328 13.16 -2.78 6.15
CA VAL A 328 14.37 -3.51 5.77
C VAL A 328 14.55 -3.41 4.26
N GLY A 329 15.62 -2.77 3.85
CA GLY A 329 15.97 -2.61 2.44
C GLY A 329 16.84 -3.75 1.95
N HIS A 330 16.46 -4.35 0.83
CA HIS A 330 17.20 -5.41 0.11
C HIS A 330 17.71 -4.88 -1.22
N ASP A 331 18.53 -3.84 -1.21
CA ASP A 331 18.94 -3.26 -2.48
C ASP A 331 20.03 -4.07 -3.17
N ILE A 332 19.76 -4.45 -4.41
CA ILE A 332 20.71 -5.12 -5.30
C ILE A 332 21.79 -4.14 -5.77
N ASP A 333 21.45 -2.87 -5.95
CA ASP A 333 22.34 -1.88 -6.59
C ASP A 333 23.21 -1.07 -5.60
N GLN A 334 23.12 -1.33 -4.28
CA GLN A 334 23.95 -0.72 -3.22
C GLN A 334 23.76 0.80 -3.00
N GLU A 335 22.91 1.46 -3.77
CA GLU A 335 22.68 2.91 -3.69
C GLU A 335 21.48 3.27 -2.80
N TYR A 336 20.51 2.37 -2.67
CA TYR A 336 19.22 2.62 -2.06
C TYR A 336 18.98 1.66 -0.90
N GLY A 337 18.79 2.20 0.28
CA GLY A 337 18.59 1.39 1.48
C GLY A 337 17.12 1.13 1.82
N ALA A 338 16.80 1.18 3.10
CA ALA A 338 15.45 0.95 3.58
C ALA A 338 14.49 2.08 3.17
N PHE A 339 14.89 3.34 3.44
CA PHE A 339 14.08 4.51 3.14
C PHE A 339 14.88 5.59 2.40
N ARG A 340 14.41 5.98 1.23
CA ARG A 340 14.90 7.13 0.49
C ARG A 340 13.82 8.21 0.42
N CYS A 341 14.07 9.32 1.07
CA CYS A 341 13.24 10.51 0.98
C CYS A 341 13.73 11.41 -0.17
N GLU A 342 12.91 11.58 -1.19
CA GLU A 342 13.20 12.43 -2.35
C GLU A 342 12.65 13.84 -2.14
N THR A 343 13.14 14.80 -2.93
CA THR A 343 12.69 16.18 -2.83
C THR A 343 11.37 16.37 -3.57
N SER A 344 10.25 16.50 -2.86
CA SER A 344 9.13 17.31 -3.35
C SER A 344 9.13 18.68 -2.68
N ILE A 345 8.52 19.64 -3.33
CA ILE A 345 8.54 21.04 -2.90
C ILE A 345 7.79 21.22 -1.56
N ASP A 346 6.90 20.28 -1.19
CA ASP A 346 5.97 20.42 -0.06
C ASP A 346 5.97 19.21 0.91
N GLY A 347 6.98 18.34 0.82
CA GLY A 347 7.02 17.11 1.63
C GLY A 347 7.60 17.32 3.03
N ASP A 348 6.75 17.19 4.04
CA ASP A 348 7.15 17.09 5.44
C ASP A 348 7.37 15.62 5.81
N THR A 349 8.50 15.28 6.44
CA THR A 349 8.78 13.90 6.83
C THR A 349 9.15 13.86 8.31
N LYS A 350 8.36 13.11 9.09
CA LYS A 350 8.58 12.90 10.52
C LYS A 350 8.63 11.40 10.83
N PHE A 351 9.51 11.00 11.71
CA PHE A 351 9.61 9.61 12.12
C PHE A 351 10.07 9.44 13.57
N ILE A 352 9.48 8.47 14.26
CA ILE A 352 9.71 8.17 15.67
C ILE A 352 9.64 6.68 15.96
N ASN A 353 10.57 6.17 16.76
CA ASN A 353 10.62 4.80 17.26
C ASN A 353 10.64 3.73 16.14
N ASN A 354 11.33 4.00 15.03
CA ASN A 354 11.43 3.08 13.91
C ASN A 354 12.74 2.30 13.90
N LEU A 355 12.72 1.16 13.21
CA LEU A 355 13.89 0.36 12.87
C LEU A 355 14.13 0.45 11.36
N LEU A 356 15.22 1.07 10.93
CA LEU A 356 15.61 1.22 9.54
C LEU A 356 16.91 0.45 9.27
N ILE A 357 16.81 -0.64 8.54
CA ILE A 357 17.93 -1.55 8.24
C ILE A 357 18.16 -1.59 6.74
N SER A 358 19.43 -1.65 6.33
CA SER A 358 19.81 -2.09 5.00
C SER A 358 20.51 -3.43 5.12
N GLU A 359 20.05 -4.47 4.46
CA GLU A 359 20.72 -5.76 4.42
C GLU A 359 22.04 -5.70 3.66
N ASN A 360 22.20 -4.68 2.81
CA ASN A 360 23.48 -4.40 2.21
C ASN A 360 24.36 -3.59 3.19
N SER A 361 25.49 -4.14 3.56
CA SER A 361 26.41 -3.53 4.51
C SER A 361 27.00 -2.17 4.05
N THR A 362 26.87 -1.81 2.78
CA THR A 362 27.40 -0.59 2.19
C THR A 362 26.33 0.47 1.94
N ALA A 363 25.07 0.10 1.73
CA ALA A 363 23.98 1.04 1.49
C ALA A 363 23.48 1.69 2.80
N PRO A 364 23.20 3.00 2.81
CA PRO A 364 22.59 3.66 3.97
C PRO A 364 21.15 3.19 4.17
N SER A 365 20.72 2.99 5.41
CA SER A 365 19.34 2.63 5.73
C SER A 365 18.37 3.79 5.56
N PHE A 366 18.86 5.03 5.66
CA PHE A 366 18.10 6.24 5.36
C PHE A 366 18.91 7.20 4.51
N ILE A 367 18.29 7.70 3.44
CA ILE A 367 18.86 8.68 2.52
C ILE A 367 17.91 9.87 2.40
N LEU A 368 18.43 11.07 2.67
CA LEU A 368 17.76 12.32 2.32
C LEU A 368 18.37 12.86 1.02
N ASN A 369 17.58 12.92 -0.04
CA ASN A 369 18.05 13.34 -1.34
C ASN A 369 17.48 14.71 -1.71
N GLY A 370 18.37 15.73 -1.83
CA GLY A 370 18.02 17.10 -2.24
C GLY A 370 18.30 18.18 -1.18
N ALA A 371 18.50 19.42 -1.65
CA ALA A 371 19.08 20.51 -0.87
C ALA A 371 18.10 21.27 0.06
N ASN A 372 16.79 21.09 -0.12
CA ASN A 372 15.76 21.92 0.57
C ASN A 372 14.76 21.09 1.35
N LYS A 373 15.17 19.94 1.90
CA LYS A 373 14.25 19.06 2.57
C LYS A 373 14.33 19.13 4.06
N GLU A 374 13.15 19.05 4.62
CA GLU A 374 12.96 18.92 6.03
C GLU A 374 12.47 17.52 6.36
N ALA A 375 13.39 16.67 6.79
CA ALA A 375 13.08 15.42 7.43
C ALA A 375 13.46 15.55 8.91
N TYR A 376 12.52 15.21 9.78
CA TYR A 376 12.71 15.39 11.22
C TYR A 376 12.63 14.05 11.93
N SER A 377 13.73 13.62 12.53
CA SER A 377 13.64 12.62 13.55
C SER A 377 13.07 13.20 14.83
N MET A 378 11.99 12.62 15.30
CA MET A 378 11.41 12.92 16.60
C MET A 378 12.06 12.08 17.72
N GLY A 379 13.10 11.30 17.39
CA GLY A 379 13.90 10.50 18.30
C GLY A 379 13.52 9.02 18.34
N TYR A 380 14.36 8.28 19.06
CA TYR A 380 14.23 6.85 19.33
C TYR A 380 14.20 5.95 18.07
N ASN A 381 14.78 6.43 16.96
CA ASN A 381 14.93 5.60 15.77
C ASN A 381 16.28 4.88 15.81
N LEU A 382 16.30 3.68 15.25
CA LEU A 382 17.53 2.93 15.01
C LEU A 382 17.85 2.96 13.52
N TYR A 383 19.03 3.48 13.19
CA TYR A 383 19.57 3.49 11.84
C TYR A 383 20.82 2.65 11.76
N GLN A 384 20.94 1.86 10.72
CA GLN A 384 22.23 1.22 10.43
C GLN A 384 23.23 2.25 9.90
N ARG A 385 22.81 3.09 8.95
CA ARG A 385 23.56 4.22 8.38
C ARG A 385 22.60 5.28 7.90
N VAL A 386 23.06 6.51 7.89
CA VAL A 386 22.30 7.64 7.31
C VAL A 386 23.16 8.41 6.32
N ASN A 387 22.53 8.98 5.30
CA ASN A 387 23.20 9.83 4.33
C ASN A 387 22.43 11.15 4.18
N ASN A 388 23.17 12.27 4.23
CA ASN A 388 22.64 13.63 4.12
C ASN A 388 21.54 14.00 5.14
N PHE A 389 21.60 13.42 6.35
CA PHE A 389 20.57 13.61 7.37
C PHE A 389 21.21 13.83 8.74
N THR A 390 20.64 14.74 9.52
CA THR A 390 21.05 14.99 10.91
C THR A 390 20.14 14.20 11.86
N MET A 391 20.75 13.27 12.58
CA MET A 391 20.05 12.43 13.56
C MET A 391 19.63 13.26 14.79
N ASN A 392 18.51 12.88 15.41
CA ASN A 392 18.13 13.38 16.74
C ASN A 392 19.08 12.80 17.81
N ILE A 393 19.29 13.56 18.90
CA ILE A 393 20.13 13.12 20.02
C ILE A 393 19.63 11.82 20.69
N LEU A 394 18.35 11.50 20.55
CA LEU A 394 17.71 10.29 21.07
C LEU A 394 17.74 9.11 20.08
N ASP A 395 18.28 9.30 18.89
CA ASP A 395 18.44 8.24 17.93
C ASP A 395 19.67 7.38 18.22
N THR A 396 19.64 6.14 17.73
CA THR A 396 20.78 5.23 17.82
C THR A 396 21.28 4.89 16.41
N ALA A 397 22.56 5.15 16.16
CA ALA A 397 23.24 4.66 14.96
C ALA A 397 23.98 3.38 15.25
N TYR A 398 23.84 2.40 14.38
CA TYR A 398 24.54 1.12 14.50
C TYR A 398 25.24 0.75 13.19
N PRO A 399 26.57 0.66 13.19
CA PRO A 399 27.35 0.53 11.96
C PRO A 399 27.37 -0.88 11.38
N THR A 400 27.02 -1.90 12.16
CA THR A 400 27.01 -3.29 11.72
C THR A 400 25.61 -3.77 11.42
N LEU A 401 25.51 -4.88 10.69
CA LEU A 401 24.22 -5.44 10.30
C LEU A 401 23.44 -5.89 11.55
N VAL A 402 22.21 -5.44 11.69
CA VAL A 402 21.27 -5.99 12.66
C VAL A 402 20.65 -7.24 12.03
N ASN A 403 20.94 -8.39 12.61
CA ASN A 403 20.40 -9.65 12.14
C ASN A 403 18.98 -9.84 12.70
N GLY A 404 18.05 -10.03 11.80
CA GLY A 404 16.69 -10.35 12.13
C GLY A 404 16.07 -11.24 11.06
N ASN A 405 14.85 -11.66 11.28
CA ASN A 405 14.12 -12.48 10.31
C ASN A 405 12.63 -12.18 10.36
N LEU A 406 11.98 -12.30 9.21
CA LEU A 406 10.53 -12.27 9.13
C LEU A 406 9.97 -13.55 9.73
N ALA A 407 9.15 -13.40 10.77
CA ALA A 407 8.48 -14.53 11.40
C ALA A 407 7.14 -14.85 10.70
N GLU A 408 6.60 -16.03 10.98
CA GLU A 408 5.30 -16.47 10.41
C GLU A 408 4.16 -15.50 10.75
N GLU A 409 4.22 -14.85 11.92
CA GLU A 409 3.24 -13.85 12.35
C GLU A 409 3.27 -12.55 11.50
N GLY A 410 4.27 -12.42 10.61
CA GLY A 410 4.41 -11.24 9.74
C GLY A 410 5.12 -10.06 10.39
N VAL A 411 5.94 -10.29 11.42
CA VAL A 411 6.78 -9.28 12.06
C VAL A 411 8.26 -9.59 11.84
N TYR A 412 9.08 -8.55 11.73
CA TYR A 412 10.53 -8.70 11.66
C TYR A 412 11.09 -8.80 13.08
N LYS A 413 11.45 -10.01 13.49
CA LYS A 413 12.07 -10.29 14.80
C LYS A 413 13.55 -9.95 14.78
N TRP A 414 13.99 -9.19 15.73
CA TRP A 414 15.38 -8.81 15.94
C TRP A 414 15.71 -8.75 17.44
N ASP A 415 16.98 -8.88 17.77
CA ASP A 415 17.43 -8.86 19.15
C ASP A 415 18.16 -7.53 19.44
N ILE A 416 17.60 -6.72 20.33
CA ILE A 416 18.19 -5.45 20.76
C ILE A 416 19.56 -5.63 21.43
N ASN A 417 19.85 -6.79 21.99
CA ASN A 417 21.15 -7.09 22.60
C ASN A 417 22.29 -7.12 21.57
N GLN A 418 22.00 -7.28 20.27
CA GLN A 418 23.00 -7.17 19.22
C GLN A 418 23.60 -5.77 19.14
N ILE A 419 22.86 -4.75 19.57
CA ILE A 419 23.28 -3.34 19.55
C ILE A 419 24.10 -3.01 20.82
N GLY A 420 23.88 -3.73 21.90
CA GLY A 420 24.50 -3.52 23.21
C GLY A 420 23.79 -2.39 23.98
N GLN A 421 23.94 -1.15 23.57
CA GLN A 421 23.32 -0.02 24.26
C GLN A 421 22.61 0.89 23.26
N VAL A 422 21.31 1.13 23.48
CA VAL A 422 20.52 2.14 22.76
C VAL A 422 20.59 3.49 23.51
N THR A 423 20.44 4.58 22.79
CA THR A 423 20.46 5.92 23.34
C THR A 423 19.25 6.19 24.24
N GLY A 424 18.10 5.58 23.94
CA GLY A 424 16.89 5.69 24.74
C GLY A 424 15.75 4.82 24.20
N TYR A 425 14.64 4.87 24.91
CA TYR A 425 13.38 4.22 24.54
C TYR A 425 12.26 5.25 24.45
N ALA A 426 11.39 5.13 23.47
CA ALA A 426 10.19 5.96 23.38
C ALA A 426 9.19 5.59 24.48
N THR A 427 8.39 6.57 24.90
CA THR A 427 7.15 6.29 25.62
C THR A 427 5.97 6.32 24.65
N LYS A 428 4.88 5.61 24.97
CA LYS A 428 3.63 5.65 24.20
C LYS A 428 3.19 7.10 23.95
N GLN A 429 3.23 7.95 24.99
CA GLN A 429 2.80 9.34 24.89
C GLN A 429 3.69 10.15 23.94
N ALA A 430 5.00 9.92 23.95
CA ALA A 430 5.92 10.60 23.03
C ALA A 430 5.58 10.26 21.56
N VAL A 431 5.29 8.99 21.27
CA VAL A 431 4.90 8.56 19.92
C VAL A 431 3.58 9.19 19.50
N VAL A 432 2.54 9.12 20.35
CA VAL A 432 1.23 9.73 20.08
C VAL A 432 1.36 11.23 19.80
N ASN A 433 2.12 11.96 20.62
CA ASN A 433 2.33 13.40 20.44
C ASN A 433 3.06 13.73 19.14
N ALA A 434 4.08 12.93 18.79
CA ALA A 434 4.82 13.10 17.55
C ALA A 434 3.91 12.91 16.33
N VAL A 435 3.08 11.85 16.33
CA VAL A 435 2.12 11.58 15.26
C VAL A 435 1.10 12.70 15.15
N LYS A 436 0.48 13.13 16.24
CA LYS A 436 -0.48 14.25 16.25
C LYS A 436 0.10 15.56 15.70
N SER A 437 1.40 15.79 15.86
CA SER A 437 2.06 16.97 15.32
C SER A 437 2.25 16.98 13.80
N PHE A 438 1.91 15.90 13.10
CA PHE A 438 2.08 15.79 11.66
C PHE A 438 0.91 16.40 10.91
N ASN A 439 1.18 17.55 10.28
CA ASN A 439 0.17 18.31 9.54
C ASN A 439 0.82 18.99 8.32
N PRO A 440 1.15 18.24 7.26
CA PRO A 440 1.76 18.82 6.06
C PRO A 440 0.80 19.79 5.36
N ALA A 441 1.32 20.95 4.94
CA ALA A 441 0.53 22.05 4.40
C ALA A 441 -0.23 21.71 3.11
N ALA A 442 0.36 20.81 2.28
CA ALA A 442 -0.25 20.37 1.03
C ALA A 442 -1.31 19.28 1.21
N SER A 443 -1.50 18.76 2.43
CA SER A 443 -2.47 17.69 2.66
C SER A 443 -3.92 18.12 2.41
N PRO A 444 -4.73 17.33 1.68
CA PRO A 444 -6.17 17.56 1.57
C PRO A 444 -6.92 17.32 2.90
N VAL A 445 -6.26 16.64 3.85
CA VAL A 445 -6.81 16.34 5.19
C VAL A 445 -6.15 17.26 6.20
N VAL A 446 -6.92 18.14 6.81
CA VAL A 446 -6.45 19.02 7.90
C VAL A 446 -6.16 18.20 9.15
N ASN A 447 -5.06 18.53 9.85
CA ASN A 447 -4.60 17.79 11.04
C ASN A 447 -4.42 16.28 10.77
N LEU A 448 -3.72 15.97 9.70
CA LEU A 448 -3.59 14.59 9.19
C LEU A 448 -3.16 13.60 10.28
N GLY A 449 -2.20 13.97 11.13
CA GLY A 449 -1.74 13.13 12.23
C GLY A 449 -2.80 12.93 13.33
N GLU A 450 -3.59 13.95 13.64
CA GLU A 450 -4.70 13.82 14.61
C GLU A 450 -5.78 12.89 14.06
N VAL A 451 -6.17 13.05 12.78
CA VAL A 451 -7.13 12.17 12.10
C VAL A 451 -6.65 10.71 12.08
N PHE A 452 -5.36 10.50 11.87
CA PHE A 452 -4.78 9.16 11.94
C PHE A 452 -4.87 8.56 13.34
N VAL A 453 -4.49 9.33 14.38
CA VAL A 453 -4.59 8.87 15.78
C VAL A 453 -6.03 8.61 16.19
N GLU A 454 -6.97 9.46 15.76
CA GLU A 454 -8.40 9.27 16.03
C GLU A 454 -8.93 7.98 15.37
N TRP A 455 -8.50 7.70 14.13
CA TRP A 455 -8.94 6.51 13.42
C TRP A 455 -8.48 5.21 14.08
N ILE A 456 -7.20 5.08 14.49
CA ILE A 456 -6.70 3.83 15.08
C ILE A 456 -6.85 3.77 16.60
N GLY A 457 -7.07 4.92 17.26
CA GLY A 457 -7.07 5.06 18.71
C GLY A 457 -5.66 5.16 19.31
N GLU A 458 -5.50 5.94 20.38
CA GLU A 458 -4.21 6.10 21.06
C GLU A 458 -3.65 4.79 21.61
N ASP A 459 -4.50 3.84 21.94
CA ASP A 459 -4.07 2.55 22.49
C ASP A 459 -3.33 1.69 21.47
N ALA A 460 -3.60 1.86 20.19
CA ALA A 460 -2.89 1.16 19.11
C ALA A 460 -1.37 1.44 19.12
N PHE A 461 -0.94 2.61 19.58
CA PHE A 461 0.48 2.95 19.72
C PHE A 461 1.17 2.23 20.87
N GLY A 462 0.43 1.72 21.83
CA GLY A 462 0.94 0.89 22.93
C GLY A 462 0.98 -0.61 22.62
N LEU A 463 0.63 -1.02 21.40
CA LEU A 463 0.69 -2.40 20.94
C LEU A 463 1.84 -2.57 19.93
N ASP A 464 2.37 -3.78 19.79
CA ASP A 464 3.19 -4.14 18.65
C ASP A 464 2.31 -4.67 17.48
N GLN A 465 2.92 -4.99 16.34
CA GLN A 465 2.21 -5.45 15.15
C GLN A 465 1.39 -6.73 15.38
N ARG A 466 1.74 -7.54 16.39
CA ARG A 466 1.00 -8.75 16.80
C ARG A 466 -0.17 -8.45 17.72
N GLY A 467 -0.35 -7.19 18.14
CA GLY A 467 -1.31 -6.79 19.16
C GLY A 467 -0.82 -7.05 20.60
N VAL A 468 0.47 -7.36 20.78
CA VAL A 468 1.06 -7.54 22.12
C VAL A 468 1.34 -6.17 22.73
N THR A 469 0.94 -6.00 23.98
CA THR A 469 1.14 -4.75 24.72
C THR A 469 2.64 -4.49 24.93
N ARG A 470 3.10 -3.33 24.48
CA ARG A 470 4.45 -2.82 24.76
C ARG A 470 4.55 -2.30 26.18
N ASN A 471 5.76 -2.26 26.71
CA ASN A 471 6.00 -1.45 27.90
C ASN A 471 5.79 0.04 27.56
N PRO A 472 4.80 0.74 28.14
CA PRO A 472 4.45 2.10 27.75
C PRO A 472 5.55 3.14 28.02
N ASP A 473 6.47 2.84 28.92
CA ASP A 473 7.58 3.71 29.33
C ASP A 473 8.90 3.37 28.63
N LYS A 474 8.98 2.19 27.98
CA LYS A 474 10.19 1.67 27.33
C LYS A 474 9.85 0.87 26.09
N MET A 475 9.24 1.51 25.08
CA MET A 475 8.86 0.83 23.84
C MET A 475 10.10 0.53 23.00
N GLN A 476 10.23 -0.72 22.59
CA GLN A 476 11.29 -1.12 21.67
C GLN A 476 11.04 -0.53 20.29
N MET A 477 12.11 -0.25 19.55
CA MET A 477 12.07 0.34 18.22
C MET A 477 11.51 -0.65 17.19
N GLY A 478 10.77 -0.14 16.21
CA GLY A 478 10.21 -0.94 15.13
C GLY A 478 8.83 -1.54 15.45
N ALA A 479 8.32 -2.34 14.53
CA ALA A 479 7.00 -2.95 14.59
C ALA A 479 6.88 -4.12 15.58
N TYR A 480 7.99 -4.66 16.04
CA TYR A 480 8.07 -5.79 16.97
C TYR A 480 8.65 -5.33 18.31
N ASP A 481 8.03 -5.73 19.39
CA ASP A 481 8.58 -5.56 20.75
C ASP A 481 8.88 -6.97 21.31
N ALA A 482 10.16 -7.26 21.48
CA ALA A 482 10.55 -8.46 22.22
C ALA A 482 10.15 -8.25 23.67
N VAL A 483 9.13 -8.96 24.13
CA VAL A 483 8.81 -9.00 25.55
C VAL A 483 10.11 -9.30 26.30
N LEU A 484 10.67 -8.29 26.94
CA LEU A 484 11.76 -8.52 27.87
C LEU A 484 11.16 -9.40 28.96
N SER A 485 11.42 -10.71 28.87
CA SER A 485 11.17 -11.62 29.97
C SER A 485 11.88 -11.02 31.19
N ASN A 486 11.08 -10.58 32.14
CA ASN A 486 11.53 -10.10 33.45
C ASN A 486 12.39 -11.14 34.14
#